data_0ddb8d312cd27b9083c7f6ca93ac6c93
#
_entry.id   0ddb8d312cd27b9083c7f6ca93ac6c93
#
_cell.length_a   1.000
_cell.length_b   1.000
_cell.length_c   1.000
_cell.angle_alpha   90.00
_cell.angle_beta   90.00
_cell.angle_gamma   90.00
#
_symmetry.space_group_name_H-M   'P 1'
#
loop_
_entity.id
_entity.type
_entity.pdbx_description
1 polymer ?
#
loop_
_entity_poly.entity_id
_entity_poly.type
_entity_poly.pdbx_seq_one_letter_code
_entity_poly.pdbx_strand_id
1 'polypeptide(L)'
;MYYRDKMENIDRNFRRLQEDDYSIEKLFRPQEYDWPGDWEGRALLAFTCHYAMGKENPCMHQMVKVLPKYTNEFLYFGALFDGTIADEQQLSGHSWYLCGLIEYYKLFHSEAVLQIAKSVVEHLYLPALQHYDKYPLDGRNNGGVSGNITGIVNDWKLSSDIGCAFMCVDGLSRYYAETKDCRVKEFLDKLISVFTKIDVVKYGFQTHTTLSCARGILTLYKTTNEQVYLDIAKSVFDTYIQHGITLTYENFNWFGRENSWTEPCAVVDSLILATELYKITKQPSYVKTARRIWWNGLQFCLREHGGAGPNTCVTAQQPILQISMYEAPFCCTMRYAEGLKCAFENSFITDETEENIEKDAFGRYFLGDKLLVEDVDVQYPDATVYTVDGLRLIRIPTGISNTKARLRIIF
;
A
#
# COMPACT_ATOMS: atom_id res chain seq x y z
N MET A 1 -18.06 17.66 -10.67
CA MET A 1 -17.35 16.45 -10.15
C MET A 1 -16.31 16.05 -11.17
N TYR A 2 -15.04 15.99 -10.80
CA TYR A 2 -13.98 15.72 -11.77
C TYR A 2 -13.26 14.43 -11.38
N TYR A 3 -13.79 13.30 -11.86
CA TYR A 3 -13.04 12.05 -11.88
C TYR A 3 -12.17 12.03 -13.13
N ARG A 4 -10.88 11.78 -12.95
CA ARG A 4 -9.94 11.74 -14.07
C ARG A 4 -10.03 10.39 -14.79
N ASP A 5 -9.77 10.44 -16.08
CA ASP A 5 -9.61 9.24 -16.88
C ASP A 5 -8.41 8.40 -16.40
N LYS A 6 -8.52 7.09 -16.52
CA LYS A 6 -7.48 6.13 -16.13
C LYS A 6 -6.15 6.42 -16.82
N MET A 7 -6.18 6.71 -18.11
CA MET A 7 -4.95 6.96 -18.89
C MET A 7 -4.31 8.29 -18.48
N GLU A 8 -5.11 9.30 -18.15
CA GLU A 8 -4.60 10.56 -17.61
C GLU A 8 -3.87 10.34 -16.27
N ASN A 9 -4.42 9.50 -15.38
CA ASN A 9 -3.78 9.17 -14.11
C ASN A 9 -2.47 8.41 -14.31
N ILE A 10 -2.42 7.47 -15.25
CA ILE A 10 -1.20 6.73 -15.62
C ILE A 10 -0.13 7.72 -16.11
N ASP A 11 -0.48 8.63 -17.02
CA ASP A 11 0.45 9.60 -17.58
C ASP A 11 0.98 10.60 -16.54
N ARG A 12 0.12 11.03 -15.61
CA ARG A 12 0.50 11.92 -14.51
C ARG A 12 1.47 11.25 -13.54
N ASN A 13 1.14 10.06 -13.07
CA ASN A 13 2.00 9.32 -12.14
C ASN A 13 3.32 8.92 -12.80
N PHE A 14 3.29 8.50 -14.06
CA PHE A 14 4.52 8.20 -14.82
C PHE A 14 5.45 9.40 -14.95
N ARG A 15 4.92 10.60 -15.27
CA ARG A 15 5.71 11.83 -15.32
C ARG A 15 6.33 12.19 -13.98
N ARG A 16 5.55 12.06 -12.89
CA ARG A 16 6.07 12.30 -11.53
C ARG A 16 7.23 11.37 -11.18
N LEU A 17 7.14 10.10 -11.57
CA LEU A 17 8.20 9.10 -11.33
C LEU A 17 9.44 9.28 -12.26
N GLN A 18 9.44 10.25 -13.15
CA GLN A 18 10.60 10.63 -13.96
C GLN A 18 11.33 11.87 -13.41
N GLU A 19 10.77 12.51 -12.37
CA GLU A 19 11.37 13.68 -11.76
C GLU A 19 12.60 13.30 -10.90
N ASP A 20 13.38 14.30 -10.52
CA ASP A 20 14.67 14.14 -9.87
C ASP A 20 14.62 13.34 -8.55
N ASP A 21 13.49 13.37 -7.83
CA ASP A 21 13.30 12.56 -6.61
C ASP A 21 13.48 11.05 -6.85
N TYR A 22 13.24 10.60 -8.07
CA TYR A 22 13.36 9.20 -8.50
C TYR A 22 14.59 8.95 -9.39
N SER A 23 15.56 9.88 -9.39
CA SER A 23 16.87 9.66 -10.00
C SER A 23 17.66 8.60 -9.23
N ILE A 24 18.60 7.93 -9.92
CA ILE A 24 19.43 6.88 -9.30
C ILE A 24 20.15 7.39 -8.05
N GLU A 25 20.66 8.63 -8.09
CA GLU A 25 21.39 9.23 -6.97
C GLU A 25 20.49 9.44 -5.74
N LYS A 26 19.19 9.73 -5.96
CA LYS A 26 18.26 9.96 -4.84
C LYS A 26 17.59 8.68 -4.36
N LEU A 27 17.33 7.72 -5.23
CA LEU A 27 16.77 6.43 -4.85
C LEU A 27 17.69 5.63 -3.92
N PHE A 28 19.00 5.72 -4.08
CA PHE A 28 19.99 5.02 -3.26
C PHE A 28 20.58 5.89 -2.15
N ARG A 29 19.81 6.78 -1.54
CA ARG A 29 20.25 7.56 -0.38
C ARG A 29 20.29 6.68 0.88
N PRO A 30 21.45 6.33 1.42
CA PRO A 30 21.56 5.33 2.46
C PRO A 30 21.25 5.84 3.88
N GLN A 31 20.91 7.09 4.13
CA GLN A 31 20.98 7.62 5.48
C GLN A 31 19.77 8.44 5.99
N GLU A 32 18.77 8.71 5.18
CA GLU A 32 17.65 9.57 5.58
C GLU A 32 16.33 8.80 5.80
N TYR A 33 16.34 7.48 5.59
CA TYR A 33 15.13 6.67 5.63
C TYR A 33 15.39 5.32 6.31
N ASP A 34 14.79 5.11 7.47
CA ASP A 34 15.03 3.95 8.34
C ASP A 34 14.37 2.64 7.88
N TRP A 35 14.01 2.53 6.60
CA TRP A 35 13.39 1.35 5.99
C TRP A 35 14.27 0.78 4.86
N PRO A 36 15.35 0.05 5.21
CA PRO A 36 16.27 -0.47 4.19
C PRO A 36 15.54 -1.33 3.16
N GLY A 37 15.74 -1.03 1.87
CA GLY A 37 15.13 -1.76 0.76
C GLY A 37 13.71 -1.34 0.38
N ASP A 38 13.03 -0.52 1.20
CA ASP A 38 11.65 -0.11 0.96
C ASP A 38 11.53 0.84 -0.24
N TRP A 39 12.29 1.94 -0.21
CA TRP A 39 12.23 2.94 -1.29
C TRP A 39 12.69 2.35 -2.62
N GLU A 40 13.83 1.67 -2.59
CA GLU A 40 14.43 1.02 -3.76
C GLU A 40 13.49 -0.05 -4.34
N GLY A 41 12.91 -0.87 -3.48
CA GLY A 41 11.96 -1.90 -3.88
C GLY A 41 10.69 -1.35 -4.49
N ARG A 42 10.10 -0.32 -3.86
CA ARG A 42 8.89 0.35 -4.37
C ARG A 42 9.14 1.08 -5.69
N ALA A 43 10.32 1.71 -5.85
CA ALA A 43 10.67 2.38 -7.10
C ALA A 43 10.79 1.37 -8.25
N LEU A 44 11.51 0.27 -8.04
CA LEU A 44 11.64 -0.78 -9.04
C LEU A 44 10.28 -1.39 -9.40
N LEU A 45 9.44 -1.66 -8.40
CA LEU A 45 8.07 -2.15 -8.60
C LEU A 45 7.22 -1.15 -9.39
N ALA A 46 7.30 0.15 -9.09
CA ALA A 46 6.57 1.17 -9.82
C ALA A 46 7.00 1.25 -11.29
N PHE A 47 8.30 1.20 -11.55
CA PHE A 47 8.84 1.21 -12.93
C PHE A 47 8.41 -0.03 -13.71
N THR A 48 8.42 -1.22 -13.10
CA THR A 48 7.92 -2.45 -13.74
C THR A 48 6.41 -2.39 -14.00
N CYS A 49 5.64 -1.80 -13.10
CA CYS A 49 4.21 -1.58 -13.31
C CYS A 49 3.95 -0.65 -14.50
N HIS A 50 4.67 0.46 -14.60
CA HIS A 50 4.56 1.36 -15.75
C HIS A 50 5.03 0.71 -17.04
N TYR A 51 6.09 -0.08 -17.01
CA TYR A 51 6.53 -0.85 -18.17
C TYR A 51 5.44 -1.80 -18.68
N ALA A 52 4.76 -2.52 -17.79
CA ALA A 52 3.64 -3.37 -18.13
C ALA A 52 2.44 -2.60 -18.73
N MET A 53 2.33 -1.30 -18.46
CA MET A 53 1.35 -0.39 -19.06
C MET A 53 1.86 0.31 -20.33
N GLY A 54 3.01 -0.11 -20.88
CA GLY A 54 3.61 0.46 -22.09
C GLY A 54 4.41 1.76 -21.86
N LYS A 55 4.83 2.04 -20.62
CA LYS A 55 5.60 3.25 -20.25
C LYS A 55 6.97 2.86 -19.69
N GLU A 56 8.01 3.04 -20.47
CA GLU A 56 9.38 2.69 -20.05
C GLU A 56 10.07 3.85 -19.31
N ASN A 57 10.51 3.58 -18.07
CA ASN A 57 11.37 4.51 -17.34
C ASN A 57 12.84 4.13 -17.52
N PRO A 58 13.70 5.03 -18.04
CA PRO A 58 15.12 4.76 -18.27
C PRO A 58 15.89 4.33 -17.02
N CYS A 59 15.44 4.79 -15.83
CA CYS A 59 16.08 4.44 -14.56
C CYS A 59 15.91 2.97 -14.18
N MET A 60 14.90 2.25 -14.68
CA MET A 60 14.58 0.89 -14.26
C MET A 60 15.76 -0.08 -14.46
N HIS A 61 16.30 -0.14 -15.65
CA HIS A 61 17.44 -1.03 -15.96
C HIS A 61 18.75 -0.55 -15.32
N GLN A 62 18.93 0.77 -15.25
CA GLN A 62 20.09 1.35 -14.60
C GLN A 62 20.09 1.04 -13.09
N MET A 63 18.93 1.12 -12.45
CA MET A 63 18.76 0.77 -11.05
C MET A 63 19.20 -0.66 -10.76
N VAL A 64 18.71 -1.63 -11.52
CA VAL A 64 19.09 -3.05 -11.37
C VAL A 64 20.61 -3.23 -11.55
N LYS A 65 21.22 -2.57 -12.53
CA LYS A 65 22.66 -2.66 -12.79
C LYS A 65 23.53 -2.18 -11.64
N VAL A 66 23.05 -1.20 -10.87
CA VAL A 66 23.84 -0.61 -9.77
C VAL A 66 23.52 -1.19 -8.40
N LEU A 67 22.48 -2.02 -8.25
CA LEU A 67 22.09 -2.65 -6.98
C LEU A 67 23.29 -3.23 -6.19
N PRO A 68 24.21 -4.03 -6.79
CA PRO A 68 25.31 -4.61 -6.04
C PRO A 68 26.30 -3.58 -5.47
N LYS A 69 26.26 -2.35 -5.96
CA LYS A 69 27.12 -1.26 -5.47
C LYS A 69 26.58 -0.64 -4.18
N TYR A 70 25.26 -0.72 -3.95
CA TYR A 70 24.58 -0.05 -2.84
C TYR A 70 24.05 -1.02 -1.78
N THR A 71 24.18 -2.31 -2.01
CA THR A 71 23.81 -3.37 -1.09
C THR A 71 25.01 -3.91 -0.32
N ASN A 72 24.76 -4.64 0.76
CA ASN A 72 25.80 -5.35 1.51
C ASN A 72 26.29 -6.60 0.76
N GLU A 73 27.21 -7.35 1.36
CA GLU A 73 27.81 -8.54 0.75
C GLU A 73 26.81 -9.66 0.41
N PHE A 74 25.62 -9.66 1.01
CA PHE A 74 24.50 -10.57 0.69
C PHE A 74 23.44 -9.94 -0.19
N LEU A 75 23.76 -8.83 -0.86
CA LEU A 75 22.91 -8.15 -1.84
C LEU A 75 21.58 -7.63 -1.28
N TYR A 76 21.53 -7.28 0.01
CA TYR A 76 20.39 -6.60 0.62
C TYR A 76 20.81 -5.29 1.30
N PHE A 77 19.84 -4.43 1.62
CA PHE A 77 20.08 -3.11 2.21
C PHE A 77 20.14 -3.15 3.73
N GLY A 78 20.86 -2.20 4.32
CA GLY A 78 20.95 -2.05 5.76
C GLY A 78 21.97 -2.99 6.41
N ALA A 79 21.84 -3.13 7.73
CA ALA A 79 22.76 -3.94 8.53
C ALA A 79 22.64 -5.43 8.21
N LEU A 80 23.76 -6.13 8.33
CA LEU A 80 23.75 -7.60 8.25
C LEU A 80 22.94 -8.17 9.42
N PHE A 81 22.06 -9.10 9.09
CA PHE A 81 21.32 -9.84 10.10
C PHE A 81 22.19 -10.96 10.68
N ASP A 82 22.55 -10.82 11.94
CA ASP A 82 23.41 -11.77 12.66
C ASP A 82 22.64 -12.86 13.43
N GLY A 83 21.31 -12.89 13.29
CA GLY A 83 20.43 -13.83 13.97
C GLY A 83 20.02 -13.40 15.38
N THR A 84 20.42 -12.23 15.86
CA THR A 84 20.14 -11.80 17.24
C THR A 84 18.91 -10.90 17.37
N ILE A 85 18.78 -9.85 16.54
CA ILE A 85 17.69 -8.89 16.60
C ILE A 85 17.03 -8.77 15.22
N ALA A 86 15.78 -9.17 15.13
CA ALA A 86 14.98 -8.99 13.92
C ALA A 86 14.46 -7.53 13.85
N ASP A 87 14.73 -6.86 12.75
CA ASP A 87 14.28 -5.47 12.50
C ASP A 87 13.01 -5.48 11.66
N GLU A 88 11.89 -5.02 12.23
CA GLU A 88 10.60 -4.97 11.54
C GLU A 88 10.67 -4.14 10.26
N GLN A 89 11.37 -3.00 10.30
CA GLN A 89 11.44 -2.10 9.14
C GLN A 89 12.32 -2.70 8.04
N GLN A 90 13.41 -3.37 8.39
CA GLN A 90 14.26 -4.05 7.41
C GLN A 90 13.51 -5.21 6.74
N LEU A 91 12.81 -6.05 7.52
CA LEU A 91 12.02 -7.15 6.96
C LEU A 91 10.88 -6.63 6.07
N SER A 92 10.20 -5.57 6.47
CA SER A 92 9.16 -4.93 5.67
C SER A 92 9.70 -4.33 4.38
N GLY A 93 10.76 -3.53 4.46
CA GLY A 93 11.38 -2.88 3.30
C GLY A 93 11.84 -3.89 2.25
N HIS A 94 12.43 -5.00 2.70
CA HIS A 94 12.86 -6.06 1.78
C HIS A 94 11.70 -6.84 1.16
N SER A 95 10.49 -6.79 1.73
CA SER A 95 9.31 -7.28 1.03
C SER A 95 9.08 -6.50 -0.28
N TRP A 96 9.17 -5.18 -0.22
CA TRP A 96 9.03 -4.35 -1.43
C TRP A 96 10.20 -4.54 -2.39
N TYR A 97 11.40 -4.75 -1.84
CA TYR A 97 12.55 -5.09 -2.67
C TYR A 97 12.34 -6.41 -3.42
N LEU A 98 11.88 -7.47 -2.75
CA LEU A 98 11.52 -8.73 -3.41
C LEU A 98 10.39 -8.53 -4.44
N CYS A 99 9.35 -7.75 -4.11
CA CYS A 99 8.28 -7.46 -5.06
C CYS A 99 8.84 -6.82 -6.34
N GLY A 100 9.70 -5.80 -6.21
CA GLY A 100 10.34 -5.16 -7.35
C GLY A 100 11.23 -6.10 -8.17
N LEU A 101 12.08 -6.88 -7.49
CA LEU A 101 12.98 -7.84 -8.14
C LEU A 101 12.21 -8.92 -8.89
N ILE A 102 11.18 -9.49 -8.29
CA ILE A 102 10.40 -10.57 -8.91
C ILE A 102 9.57 -10.04 -10.07
N GLU A 103 8.94 -8.86 -9.97
CA GLU A 103 8.23 -8.28 -11.13
C GLU A 103 9.19 -7.94 -12.27
N TYR A 104 10.40 -7.47 -11.96
CA TYR A 104 11.45 -7.28 -12.98
C TYR A 104 11.87 -8.62 -13.61
N TYR A 105 12.10 -9.66 -12.79
CA TYR A 105 12.43 -11.00 -13.30
C TYR A 105 11.34 -11.56 -14.22
N LYS A 106 10.09 -11.41 -13.87
CA LYS A 106 8.95 -11.86 -14.71
C LYS A 106 8.92 -11.18 -16.09
N LEU A 107 9.35 -9.93 -16.16
CA LEU A 107 9.37 -9.17 -17.42
C LEU A 107 10.59 -9.50 -18.30
N PHE A 108 11.76 -9.69 -17.68
CA PHE A 108 13.03 -9.71 -18.41
C PHE A 108 13.82 -11.02 -18.27
N HIS A 109 13.35 -11.96 -17.45
CA HIS A 109 14.01 -13.26 -17.17
C HIS A 109 15.49 -13.13 -16.79
N SER A 110 15.82 -12.10 -16.02
CA SER A 110 17.20 -11.82 -15.59
C SER A 110 17.61 -12.73 -14.43
N GLU A 111 18.42 -13.75 -14.73
CA GLU A 111 18.96 -14.65 -13.71
C GLU A 111 19.76 -13.92 -12.63
N ALA A 112 20.47 -12.84 -13.00
CA ALA A 112 21.19 -12.03 -12.02
C ALA A 112 20.26 -11.41 -10.98
N VAL A 113 19.08 -10.94 -11.39
CA VAL A 113 18.06 -10.39 -10.48
C VAL A 113 17.45 -11.49 -9.60
N LEU A 114 17.20 -12.67 -10.14
CA LEU A 114 16.72 -13.81 -9.37
C LEU A 114 17.75 -14.26 -8.32
N GLN A 115 19.06 -14.20 -8.62
CA GLN A 115 20.10 -14.49 -7.66
C GLN A 115 20.15 -13.44 -6.53
N ILE A 116 19.91 -12.17 -6.81
CA ILE A 116 19.76 -11.13 -5.77
C ILE A 116 18.58 -11.49 -4.86
N ALA A 117 17.41 -11.77 -5.42
CA ALA A 117 16.22 -12.16 -4.65
C ALA A 117 16.48 -13.41 -3.78
N LYS A 118 17.17 -14.41 -4.33
CA LYS A 118 17.57 -15.60 -3.60
C LYS A 118 18.48 -15.28 -2.43
N SER A 119 19.48 -14.41 -2.63
CA SER A 119 20.40 -14.01 -1.56
C SER A 119 19.66 -13.30 -0.40
N VAL A 120 18.72 -12.40 -0.73
CA VAL A 120 17.86 -11.76 0.28
C VAL A 120 17.09 -12.80 1.10
N VAL A 121 16.49 -13.78 0.44
CA VAL A 121 15.74 -14.85 1.10
C VAL A 121 16.64 -15.68 2.00
N GLU A 122 17.81 -16.10 1.54
CA GLU A 122 18.70 -16.99 2.26
C GLU A 122 19.38 -16.32 3.46
N HIS A 123 19.74 -15.03 3.36
CA HIS A 123 20.56 -14.37 4.35
C HIS A 123 19.81 -13.39 5.26
N LEU A 124 18.57 -13.00 4.90
CA LEU A 124 17.75 -12.14 5.73
C LEU A 124 16.50 -12.87 6.25
N TYR A 125 15.68 -13.45 5.37
CA TYR A 125 14.38 -13.98 5.77
C TYR A 125 14.45 -15.34 6.45
N LEU A 126 15.09 -16.34 5.83
CA LEU A 126 15.13 -17.67 6.42
C LEU A 126 15.75 -17.68 7.83
N PRO A 127 16.82 -16.92 8.12
CA PRO A 127 17.34 -16.80 9.48
C PRO A 127 16.39 -16.11 10.47
N ALA A 128 15.54 -15.17 9.99
CA ALA A 128 14.62 -14.42 10.84
C ALA A 128 13.40 -15.23 11.31
N LEU A 129 13.14 -16.39 10.71
CA LEU A 129 11.93 -17.19 10.99
C LEU A 129 11.72 -17.49 12.48
N GLN A 130 12.78 -17.82 13.19
CA GLN A 130 12.71 -18.19 14.60
C GLN A 130 12.18 -17.10 15.53
N HIS A 131 12.30 -15.83 15.11
CA HIS A 131 11.85 -14.68 15.91
C HIS A 131 10.32 -14.54 15.92
N TYR A 132 9.62 -14.99 14.89
CA TYR A 132 8.17 -14.80 14.76
C TYR A 132 7.35 -15.54 15.84
N ASP A 133 7.87 -16.62 16.44
CA ASP A 133 7.20 -17.30 17.55
C ASP A 133 7.08 -16.42 18.81
N LYS A 134 7.94 -15.41 18.92
CA LYS A 134 8.01 -14.47 20.05
C LYS A 134 7.70 -13.04 19.62
N TYR A 135 6.96 -12.89 18.50
CA TYR A 135 6.61 -11.56 18.02
C TYR A 135 5.83 -10.79 19.08
N PRO A 136 6.30 -9.61 19.51
CA PRO A 136 5.71 -8.89 20.63
C PRO A 136 4.44 -8.15 20.19
N LEU A 137 3.34 -8.42 20.88
CA LEU A 137 2.04 -7.78 20.64
C LEU A 137 1.66 -6.82 21.76
N ASP A 138 1.94 -7.18 23.01
CA ASP A 138 1.51 -6.42 24.16
C ASP A 138 2.39 -5.17 24.37
N GLY A 139 1.77 -4.09 24.84
CA GLY A 139 2.46 -2.84 25.14
C GLY A 139 2.94 -2.05 23.91
N ARG A 140 2.54 -2.45 22.71
CA ARG A 140 2.85 -1.72 21.48
C ARG A 140 2.16 -0.35 21.49
N ASN A 141 2.92 0.67 21.17
CA ASN A 141 2.41 2.03 21.01
C ASN A 141 2.94 2.63 19.71
N ASN A 142 2.04 2.99 18.82
CA ASN A 142 2.41 3.63 17.56
C ASN A 142 2.71 5.13 17.73
N GLY A 143 2.55 5.69 18.94
CA GLY A 143 2.85 7.11 19.21
C GLY A 143 2.06 8.13 18.39
N GLY A 144 1.12 7.68 17.55
CA GLY A 144 0.42 8.55 16.60
C GLY A 144 1.26 9.00 15.40
N VAL A 145 2.39 8.34 15.16
CA VAL A 145 3.30 8.59 14.04
C VAL A 145 3.57 7.27 13.29
N SER A 146 3.85 7.35 12.00
CA SER A 146 4.21 6.22 11.16
C SER A 146 5.71 6.22 10.88
N GLY A 147 6.31 5.05 10.70
CA GLY A 147 7.67 4.90 10.23
C GLY A 147 8.77 5.04 11.27
N ASN A 148 8.45 5.22 12.55
CA ASN A 148 9.45 5.42 13.59
C ASN A 148 9.82 4.12 14.31
N ILE A 149 11.08 4.00 14.73
CA ILE A 149 11.52 2.96 15.66
C ILE A 149 11.01 3.29 17.06
N THR A 150 10.37 2.33 17.71
CA THR A 150 9.77 2.50 19.04
C THR A 150 10.57 1.80 20.15
N GLY A 151 11.52 0.94 19.83
CA GLY A 151 12.39 0.27 20.80
C GLY A 151 12.73 -1.16 20.41
N ILE A 152 13.36 -1.87 21.35
CA ILE A 152 13.71 -3.29 21.20
C ILE A 152 13.00 -4.10 22.30
N VAL A 153 12.24 -5.12 21.90
CA VAL A 153 11.51 -6.01 22.81
C VAL A 153 11.62 -7.45 22.29
N ASN A 154 12.02 -8.40 23.15
CA ASN A 154 12.10 -9.84 22.81
C ASN A 154 12.84 -10.12 21.50
N ASP A 155 14.01 -9.55 21.31
CA ASP A 155 14.85 -9.71 20.12
C ASP A 155 14.23 -9.11 18.83
N TRP A 156 13.27 -8.18 18.97
CA TRP A 156 12.69 -7.40 17.90
C TRP A 156 12.99 -5.92 18.04
N LYS A 157 13.52 -5.31 17.00
CA LYS A 157 13.54 -3.85 16.82
C LYS A 157 12.21 -3.43 16.18
N LEU A 158 11.40 -2.72 16.97
CA LEU A 158 10.00 -2.49 16.70
C LEU A 158 9.75 -1.17 15.97
N SER A 159 8.81 -1.18 15.05
CA SER A 159 8.27 -0.01 14.37
C SER A 159 6.98 0.50 15.05
N SER A 160 6.69 1.78 14.86
CA SER A 160 5.36 2.35 15.13
C SER A 160 4.27 1.80 14.20
N ASP A 161 4.66 1.26 13.05
CA ASP A 161 3.76 0.58 12.11
C ASP A 161 3.59 -0.88 12.53
N ILE A 162 2.72 -1.07 13.52
CA ILE A 162 2.51 -2.35 14.18
C ILE A 162 2.17 -3.44 13.16
N GLY A 163 2.94 -4.51 13.19
CA GLY A 163 2.75 -5.66 12.32
C GLY A 163 3.53 -5.58 11.01
N CYS A 164 4.32 -4.53 10.74
CA CYS A 164 4.99 -4.36 9.44
C CYS A 164 5.93 -5.53 9.08
N ALA A 165 6.44 -6.29 10.05
CA ALA A 165 7.18 -7.52 9.80
C ALA A 165 6.39 -8.56 8.98
N PHE A 166 5.05 -8.56 9.04
CA PHE A 166 4.22 -9.49 8.26
C PHE A 166 4.03 -9.05 6.79
N MET A 167 4.45 -7.86 6.41
CA MET A 167 4.48 -7.45 4.99
C MET A 167 5.35 -8.39 4.14
N CYS A 168 6.34 -9.05 4.73
CA CYS A 168 7.22 -9.98 4.03
C CYS A 168 6.46 -11.14 3.35
N VAL A 169 5.25 -11.43 3.79
CA VAL A 169 4.39 -12.45 3.15
C VAL A 169 4.12 -12.13 1.68
N ASP A 170 3.95 -10.85 1.28
CA ASP A 170 3.73 -10.49 -0.14
C ASP A 170 4.99 -10.78 -0.99
N GLY A 171 6.15 -10.26 -0.60
CA GLY A 171 7.40 -10.46 -1.34
C GLY A 171 7.82 -11.92 -1.42
N LEU A 172 7.76 -12.64 -0.29
CA LEU A 172 8.10 -14.06 -0.22
C LEU A 172 7.13 -14.94 -1.02
N SER A 173 5.83 -14.62 -1.03
CA SER A 173 4.86 -15.37 -1.83
C SER A 173 5.08 -15.19 -3.33
N ARG A 174 5.46 -13.99 -3.77
CA ARG A 174 5.86 -13.75 -5.17
C ARG A 174 7.13 -14.52 -5.53
N TYR A 175 8.13 -14.50 -4.64
CA TYR A 175 9.35 -15.29 -4.84
C TYR A 175 9.05 -16.79 -4.91
N TYR A 176 8.23 -17.32 -4.00
CA TYR A 176 7.81 -18.72 -4.02
C TYR A 176 7.02 -19.05 -5.29
N ALA A 177 6.18 -18.16 -5.79
CA ALA A 177 5.42 -18.40 -7.02
C ALA A 177 6.33 -18.68 -8.23
N GLU A 178 7.49 -18.04 -8.30
CA GLU A 178 8.47 -18.22 -9.38
C GLU A 178 9.42 -19.40 -9.13
N THR A 179 9.91 -19.56 -7.89
CA THR A 179 11.01 -20.48 -7.60
C THR A 179 10.58 -21.86 -7.09
N LYS A 180 9.40 -21.95 -6.47
CA LYS A 180 8.91 -23.14 -5.75
C LYS A 180 9.85 -23.62 -4.63
N ASP A 181 10.66 -22.71 -4.04
CA ASP A 181 11.55 -23.05 -2.93
C ASP A 181 10.75 -23.52 -1.72
N CYS A 182 10.84 -24.80 -1.37
CA CYS A 182 10.08 -25.41 -0.29
C CYS A 182 10.40 -24.79 1.09
N ARG A 183 11.61 -24.30 1.30
CA ARG A 183 12.01 -23.62 2.55
C ARG A 183 11.20 -22.34 2.76
N VAL A 184 10.93 -21.62 1.67
CA VAL A 184 10.08 -20.41 1.68
C VAL A 184 8.61 -20.78 1.92
N LYS A 185 8.14 -21.90 1.39
CA LYS A 185 6.78 -22.39 1.68
C LYS A 185 6.60 -22.69 3.17
N GLU A 186 7.54 -23.41 3.77
CA GLU A 186 7.55 -23.71 5.22
C GLU A 186 7.59 -22.42 6.06
N PHE A 187 8.41 -21.45 5.64
CA PHE A 187 8.47 -20.13 6.27
C PHE A 187 7.11 -19.44 6.24
N LEU A 188 6.48 -19.37 5.05
CA LEU A 188 5.20 -18.72 4.85
C LEU A 188 4.07 -19.40 5.65
N ASP A 189 4.03 -20.73 5.69
CA ASP A 189 3.04 -21.49 6.46
C ASP A 189 3.13 -21.16 7.95
N LYS A 190 4.36 -21.15 8.50
CA LYS A 190 4.60 -20.80 9.89
C LYS A 190 4.18 -19.36 10.17
N LEU A 191 4.58 -18.42 9.32
CA LEU A 191 4.30 -16.99 9.48
C LEU A 191 2.79 -16.70 9.42
N ILE A 192 2.10 -17.29 8.46
CA ILE A 192 0.65 -17.17 8.32
C ILE A 192 -0.06 -17.79 9.54
N SER A 193 0.42 -18.94 10.04
CA SER A 193 -0.12 -19.55 11.27
C SER A 193 0.06 -18.65 12.52
N VAL A 194 1.11 -17.83 12.57
CA VAL A 194 1.28 -16.83 13.64
C VAL A 194 0.31 -15.68 13.41
N PHE A 195 0.29 -15.11 12.19
CA PHE A 195 -0.55 -13.97 11.83
C PHE A 195 -2.04 -14.22 12.07
N THR A 196 -2.56 -15.39 11.71
CA THR A 196 -3.99 -15.73 11.86
C THR A 196 -4.48 -15.83 13.30
N LYS A 197 -3.57 -15.90 14.28
CA LYS A 197 -3.90 -15.90 15.71
C LYS A 197 -3.98 -14.48 16.29
N ILE A 198 -3.60 -13.47 15.52
CA ILE A 198 -3.52 -12.09 15.97
C ILE A 198 -4.85 -11.38 15.69
N ASP A 199 -5.43 -10.79 16.70
CA ASP A 199 -6.53 -9.84 16.54
C ASP A 199 -5.96 -8.48 16.11
N VAL A 200 -5.92 -8.24 14.80
CA VAL A 200 -5.34 -7.04 14.21
C VAL A 200 -6.06 -5.75 14.63
N VAL A 201 -7.34 -5.83 14.93
CA VAL A 201 -8.16 -4.69 15.41
C VAL A 201 -7.80 -4.38 16.87
N LYS A 202 -7.79 -5.38 17.74
CA LYS A 202 -7.43 -5.23 19.15
C LYS A 202 -6.03 -4.63 19.34
N TYR A 203 -5.07 -5.09 18.54
CA TYR A 203 -3.67 -4.65 18.67
C TYR A 203 -3.36 -3.40 17.81
N GLY A 204 -4.34 -2.86 17.09
CA GLY A 204 -4.17 -1.64 16.30
C GLY A 204 -3.10 -1.79 15.22
N PHE A 205 -3.13 -2.91 14.49
CA PHE A 205 -2.21 -3.12 13.38
C PHE A 205 -2.38 -2.04 12.32
N GLN A 206 -1.28 -1.73 11.63
CA GLN A 206 -1.36 -0.87 10.47
C GLN A 206 -2.16 -1.57 9.36
N THR A 207 -3.09 -0.84 8.76
CA THR A 207 -3.98 -1.39 7.73
C THR A 207 -3.22 -1.85 6.50
N HIS A 208 -2.24 -1.05 6.06
CA HIS A 208 -1.36 -1.38 4.93
C HIS A 208 -0.63 -2.72 5.16
N THR A 209 -0.05 -2.90 6.33
CA THR A 209 0.60 -4.16 6.74
C THR A 209 -0.32 -5.36 6.59
N THR A 210 -1.52 -5.25 7.17
CA THR A 210 -2.51 -6.33 7.17
C THR A 210 -2.95 -6.70 5.77
N LEU A 211 -3.22 -5.71 4.92
CA LEU A 211 -3.65 -5.93 3.54
C LEU A 211 -2.51 -6.45 2.65
N SER A 212 -1.28 -5.99 2.84
CA SER A 212 -0.11 -6.53 2.12
C SER A 212 0.11 -8.02 2.46
N CYS A 213 -0.01 -8.39 3.74
CA CYS A 213 0.03 -9.79 4.17
C CYS A 213 -1.07 -10.61 3.46
N ALA A 214 -2.32 -10.12 3.43
CA ALA A 214 -3.43 -10.80 2.78
C ALA A 214 -3.22 -10.97 1.26
N ARG A 215 -2.57 -10.00 0.59
CA ARG A 215 -2.19 -10.12 -0.83
C ARG A 215 -1.22 -11.25 -1.07
N GLY A 216 -0.20 -11.37 -0.21
CA GLY A 216 0.74 -12.49 -0.27
C GLY A 216 0.05 -13.83 -0.03
N ILE A 217 -0.86 -13.92 0.94
CA ILE A 217 -1.66 -15.13 1.21
C ILE A 217 -2.50 -15.50 -0.03
N LEU A 218 -3.13 -14.51 -0.68
CA LEU A 218 -3.89 -14.76 -1.90
C LEU A 218 -2.99 -15.19 -3.08
N THR A 219 -1.75 -14.71 -3.14
CA THR A 219 -0.74 -15.17 -4.09
C THR A 219 -0.38 -16.64 -3.84
N LEU A 220 -0.28 -17.06 -2.57
CA LEU A 220 -0.11 -18.48 -2.23
C LEU A 220 -1.27 -19.34 -2.70
N TYR A 221 -2.52 -18.89 -2.47
CA TYR A 221 -3.70 -19.59 -3.01
C TYR A 221 -3.58 -19.78 -4.52
N LYS A 222 -3.26 -18.72 -5.25
CA LYS A 222 -3.12 -18.79 -6.72
C LYS A 222 -1.99 -19.72 -7.18
N THR A 223 -0.98 -19.90 -6.32
CA THR A 223 0.19 -20.73 -6.62
C THR A 223 0.00 -22.20 -6.26
N THR A 224 -0.72 -22.50 -5.16
CA THR A 224 -0.86 -23.85 -4.59
C THR A 224 -2.26 -24.44 -4.75
N ASN A 225 -3.26 -23.61 -4.95
CA ASN A 225 -4.69 -23.94 -4.94
C ASN A 225 -5.18 -24.49 -3.58
N GLU A 226 -4.49 -24.21 -2.48
CA GLU A 226 -4.87 -24.61 -1.12
C GLU A 226 -5.96 -23.67 -0.58
N GLN A 227 -7.18 -24.20 -0.38
CA GLN A 227 -8.36 -23.42 -0.01
C GLN A 227 -8.19 -22.58 1.26
N VAL A 228 -7.39 -23.06 2.21
CA VAL A 228 -7.13 -22.37 3.48
C VAL A 228 -6.61 -20.94 3.27
N TYR A 229 -5.78 -20.70 2.26
CA TYR A 229 -5.26 -19.36 1.99
C TYR A 229 -6.34 -18.42 1.43
N LEU A 230 -7.23 -18.92 0.59
CA LEU A 230 -8.37 -18.12 0.12
C LEU A 230 -9.27 -17.73 1.27
N ASP A 231 -9.56 -18.66 2.18
CA ASP A 231 -10.44 -18.40 3.32
C ASP A 231 -9.83 -17.38 4.29
N ILE A 232 -8.51 -17.47 4.54
CA ILE A 232 -7.78 -16.48 5.34
C ILE A 232 -7.81 -15.10 4.67
N ALA A 233 -7.48 -15.01 3.37
CA ALA A 233 -7.48 -13.74 2.65
C ALA A 233 -8.86 -13.08 2.64
N LYS A 234 -9.94 -13.86 2.50
CA LYS A 234 -11.32 -13.37 2.62
C LYS A 234 -11.61 -12.85 4.02
N SER A 235 -11.25 -13.60 5.05
CA SER A 235 -11.47 -13.20 6.45
C SER A 235 -10.74 -11.89 6.79
N VAL A 236 -9.51 -11.72 6.32
CA VAL A 236 -8.75 -10.47 6.50
C VAL A 236 -9.43 -9.31 5.75
N PHE A 237 -9.88 -9.55 4.52
CA PHE A 237 -10.58 -8.52 3.75
C PHE A 237 -11.92 -8.14 4.40
N ASP A 238 -12.68 -9.10 4.93
CA ASP A 238 -13.92 -8.84 5.66
C ASP A 238 -13.65 -8.01 6.94
N THR A 239 -12.58 -8.30 7.68
CA THR A 239 -12.12 -7.49 8.81
C THR A 239 -11.78 -6.05 8.39
N TYR A 240 -11.11 -5.89 7.24
CA TYR A 240 -10.82 -4.56 6.68
C TYR A 240 -12.11 -3.80 6.33
N ILE A 241 -13.08 -4.43 5.68
CA ILE A 241 -14.35 -3.79 5.33
C ILE A 241 -15.12 -3.35 6.58
N GLN A 242 -15.02 -4.10 7.69
CA GLN A 242 -15.73 -3.78 8.93
C GLN A 242 -15.03 -2.72 9.77
N HIS A 243 -13.70 -2.69 9.79
CA HIS A 243 -12.92 -1.93 10.77
C HIS A 243 -11.81 -1.05 10.19
N GLY A 244 -11.49 -1.19 8.91
CA GLY A 244 -10.34 -0.52 8.28
C GLY A 244 -10.68 0.47 7.17
N ILE A 245 -11.88 0.40 6.60
CA ILE A 245 -12.29 1.25 5.48
C ILE A 245 -13.01 2.53 5.96
N THR A 246 -12.74 3.66 5.32
CA THR A 246 -13.42 4.94 5.58
C THR A 246 -14.71 5.07 4.76
N LEU A 247 -15.51 6.10 5.04
CA LEU A 247 -16.70 6.40 4.23
C LEU A 247 -16.39 6.81 2.78
N THR A 248 -15.14 7.21 2.49
CA THR A 248 -14.66 7.52 1.14
C THR A 248 -14.00 6.36 0.43
N TYR A 249 -14.07 5.15 0.97
CA TYR A 249 -13.37 3.97 0.43
C TYR A 249 -11.84 4.08 0.42
N GLU A 250 -11.29 4.96 1.23
CA GLU A 250 -9.90 4.94 1.65
C GLU A 250 -9.79 4.04 2.90
N ASN A 251 -8.77 4.22 3.73
CA ASN A 251 -8.54 3.40 4.93
C ASN A 251 -8.22 4.26 6.15
N PHE A 252 -8.47 3.71 7.33
CA PHE A 252 -7.79 4.17 8.54
C PHE A 252 -6.35 3.65 8.52
N ASN A 253 -5.36 4.48 8.87
CA ASN A 253 -3.97 4.03 8.85
C ASN A 253 -3.71 2.87 9.82
N TRP A 254 -4.36 2.89 10.98
CA TRP A 254 -4.38 1.77 11.93
C TRP A 254 -5.81 1.38 12.25
N PHE A 255 -6.05 0.09 12.41
CA PHE A 255 -7.35 -0.40 12.89
C PHE A 255 -7.74 0.28 14.20
N GLY A 256 -9.03 0.66 14.34
CA GLY A 256 -9.56 1.29 15.53
C GLY A 256 -9.13 2.75 15.75
N ARG A 257 -8.47 3.41 14.81
CA ARG A 257 -8.03 4.79 14.91
C ARG A 257 -8.63 5.69 13.84
N GLU A 258 -9.87 6.10 14.06
CA GLU A 258 -10.59 7.01 13.17
C GLU A 258 -9.97 8.40 13.08
N ASN A 259 -9.24 8.85 14.11
CA ASN A 259 -8.54 10.11 14.16
C ASN A 259 -7.13 10.08 13.53
N SER A 260 -6.82 9.05 12.75
CA SER A 260 -5.59 8.95 11.96
C SER A 260 -5.75 9.61 10.58
N TRP A 261 -4.89 9.28 9.67
CA TRP A 261 -4.96 9.66 8.25
C TRP A 261 -5.12 8.42 7.37
N THR A 262 -5.48 8.63 6.10
CA THR A 262 -5.52 7.55 5.12
C THR A 262 -4.12 7.28 4.57
N GLU A 263 -3.89 6.07 4.07
CA GLU A 263 -2.63 5.72 3.45
C GLU A 263 -2.88 5.16 2.04
N PRO A 264 -2.48 5.86 0.97
CA PRO A 264 -2.68 5.41 -0.41
C PRO A 264 -2.15 4.00 -0.68
N CYS A 265 -1.09 3.56 0.01
CA CYS A 265 -0.58 2.20 -0.12
C CYS A 265 -1.62 1.15 0.27
N ALA A 266 -2.35 1.36 1.38
CA ALA A 266 -3.42 0.47 1.81
C ALA A 266 -4.64 0.54 0.88
N VAL A 267 -4.93 1.70 0.29
CA VAL A 267 -5.98 1.84 -0.74
C VAL A 267 -5.64 1.01 -1.98
N VAL A 268 -4.38 1.02 -2.41
CA VAL A 268 -3.90 0.17 -3.51
C VAL A 268 -4.04 -1.32 -3.16
N ASP A 269 -3.64 -1.72 -1.95
CA ASP A 269 -3.74 -3.11 -1.52
C ASP A 269 -5.20 -3.59 -1.47
N SER A 270 -6.09 -2.76 -0.94
CA SER A 270 -7.53 -3.09 -0.86
C SER A 270 -8.17 -3.21 -2.25
N LEU A 271 -7.79 -2.33 -3.19
CA LEU A 271 -8.23 -2.43 -4.58
C LEU A 271 -7.79 -3.74 -5.22
N ILE A 272 -6.52 -4.11 -5.08
CA ILE A 272 -5.96 -5.33 -5.64
C ILE A 272 -6.64 -6.56 -5.02
N LEU A 273 -6.79 -6.59 -3.69
CA LEU A 273 -7.47 -7.70 -2.99
C LEU A 273 -8.91 -7.86 -3.45
N ALA A 274 -9.70 -6.79 -3.49
CA ALA A 274 -11.09 -6.84 -3.95
C ALA A 274 -11.17 -7.35 -5.40
N THR A 275 -10.27 -6.89 -6.26
CA THR A 275 -10.20 -7.29 -7.67
C THR A 275 -9.88 -8.78 -7.82
N GLU A 276 -8.86 -9.27 -7.13
CA GLU A 276 -8.45 -10.67 -7.21
C GLU A 276 -9.49 -11.60 -6.56
N LEU A 277 -10.07 -11.21 -5.42
CA LEU A 277 -11.18 -11.96 -4.82
C LEU A 277 -12.37 -12.06 -5.76
N TYR A 278 -12.72 -10.99 -6.49
CA TYR A 278 -13.75 -11.07 -7.53
C TYR A 278 -13.36 -12.02 -8.68
N LYS A 279 -12.12 -11.95 -9.14
CA LYS A 279 -11.64 -12.84 -10.23
C LYS A 279 -11.74 -14.32 -9.84
N ILE A 280 -11.49 -14.64 -8.58
CA ILE A 280 -11.52 -16.00 -8.05
C ILE A 280 -12.96 -16.45 -7.75
N THR A 281 -13.71 -15.65 -6.99
CA THR A 281 -14.99 -16.07 -6.41
C THR A 281 -16.21 -15.72 -7.27
N LYS A 282 -16.08 -14.74 -8.16
CA LYS A 282 -17.17 -14.13 -8.95
C LYS A 282 -18.27 -13.48 -8.11
N GLN A 283 -18.04 -13.25 -6.81
CA GLN A 283 -19.02 -12.59 -5.96
C GLN A 283 -19.17 -11.11 -6.30
N PRO A 284 -20.39 -10.61 -6.60
CA PRO A 284 -20.61 -9.22 -7.04
C PRO A 284 -20.20 -8.16 -6.02
N SER A 285 -20.21 -8.48 -4.72
CA SER A 285 -19.79 -7.57 -3.66
C SER A 285 -18.34 -7.12 -3.82
N TYR A 286 -17.44 -8.01 -4.23
CA TYR A 286 -16.02 -7.67 -4.42
C TYR A 286 -15.81 -6.71 -5.58
N VAL A 287 -16.47 -6.91 -6.74
CA VAL A 287 -16.33 -5.97 -7.85
C VAL A 287 -16.96 -4.61 -7.54
N LYS A 288 -18.10 -4.57 -6.85
CA LYS A 288 -18.70 -3.31 -6.37
C LYS A 288 -17.74 -2.57 -5.45
N THR A 289 -17.11 -3.28 -4.51
CA THR A 289 -16.10 -2.70 -3.61
C THR A 289 -14.87 -2.21 -4.37
N ALA A 290 -14.33 -3.00 -5.32
CA ALA A 290 -13.19 -2.59 -6.14
C ALA A 290 -13.46 -1.31 -6.94
N ARG A 291 -14.63 -1.20 -7.58
CA ARG A 291 -15.06 0.01 -8.29
C ARG A 291 -15.15 1.22 -7.36
N ARG A 292 -15.77 1.05 -6.19
CA ARG A 292 -15.91 2.13 -5.22
C ARG A 292 -14.56 2.57 -4.64
N ILE A 293 -13.64 1.63 -4.41
CA ILE A 293 -12.25 1.96 -4.02
C ILE A 293 -11.55 2.72 -5.15
N TRP A 294 -11.68 2.27 -6.39
CA TRP A 294 -11.09 2.97 -7.53
C TRP A 294 -11.61 4.41 -7.66
N TRP A 295 -12.93 4.58 -7.71
CA TRP A 295 -13.52 5.87 -7.96
C TRP A 295 -13.39 6.83 -6.78
N ASN A 296 -13.53 6.35 -5.54
CA ASN A 296 -13.63 7.22 -4.38
C ASN A 296 -12.38 7.19 -3.49
N GLY A 297 -11.73 6.05 -3.33
CA GLY A 297 -10.49 5.94 -2.57
C GLY A 297 -9.28 6.39 -3.39
N LEU A 298 -8.96 5.65 -4.45
CA LEU A 298 -7.71 5.86 -5.19
C LEU A 298 -7.67 7.22 -5.92
N GLN A 299 -8.77 7.66 -6.54
CA GLN A 299 -8.85 8.95 -7.21
C GLN A 299 -8.60 10.13 -6.25
N PHE A 300 -8.96 9.99 -4.97
CA PHE A 300 -8.78 11.04 -3.98
C PHE A 300 -7.35 11.12 -3.45
N CYS A 301 -6.57 10.07 -3.61
CA CYS A 301 -5.16 10.05 -3.23
C CYS A 301 -4.26 10.79 -4.24
N LEU A 302 -4.64 10.86 -5.52
CA LEU A 302 -3.81 11.42 -6.58
C LEU A 302 -3.85 12.95 -6.58
N ARG A 303 -2.67 13.55 -6.57
CA ARG A 303 -2.47 15.00 -6.68
C ARG A 303 -2.34 15.44 -8.13
N GLU A 304 -2.44 16.76 -8.36
CA GLU A 304 -2.41 17.31 -9.72
C GLU A 304 -1.10 17.07 -10.46
N HIS A 305 0.02 17.05 -9.74
CA HIS A 305 1.35 16.79 -10.32
C HIS A 305 1.65 15.29 -10.55
N GLY A 306 0.76 14.38 -10.12
CA GLY A 306 0.91 12.94 -10.34
C GLY A 306 1.45 12.16 -9.14
N GLY A 307 1.81 12.84 -8.06
CA GLY A 307 2.13 12.20 -6.77
C GLY A 307 0.88 11.77 -6.02
N ALA A 308 1.04 10.87 -5.06
CA ALA A 308 -0.02 10.43 -4.17
C ALA A 308 0.30 10.74 -2.70
N GLY A 309 -0.73 11.09 -1.94
CA GLY A 309 -0.56 11.43 -0.53
C GLY A 309 -1.80 11.14 0.31
N PRO A 310 -1.60 11.05 1.63
CA PRO A 310 -2.67 10.79 2.60
C PRO A 310 -3.68 11.93 2.68
N ASN A 311 -4.89 11.56 3.06
CA ASN A 311 -5.99 12.46 3.40
C ASN A 311 -6.40 12.24 4.86
N THR A 312 -7.27 13.10 5.39
CA THR A 312 -7.96 12.81 6.67
C THR A 312 -8.93 11.64 6.49
N CYS A 313 -9.10 10.87 7.55
CA CYS A 313 -10.11 9.81 7.56
C CYS A 313 -11.52 10.42 7.62
N VAL A 314 -12.38 10.01 6.70
CA VAL A 314 -13.78 10.42 6.67
C VAL A 314 -14.63 9.42 7.40
N THR A 315 -15.33 9.94 8.42
CA THR A 315 -16.28 9.16 9.27
C THR A 315 -17.60 9.92 9.37
N ALA A 316 -18.61 9.30 9.98
CA ALA A 316 -19.88 9.96 10.25
C ALA A 316 -19.74 11.21 11.14
N GLN A 317 -18.72 11.25 12.01
CA GLN A 317 -18.42 12.36 12.90
C GLN A 317 -17.55 13.43 12.22
N GLN A 318 -16.76 13.01 11.23
CA GLN A 318 -15.87 13.88 10.45
C GLN A 318 -16.08 13.67 8.94
N PRO A 319 -17.15 14.23 8.36
CA PRO A 319 -17.54 13.93 6.97
C PRO A 319 -16.77 14.73 5.92
N ILE A 320 -15.59 15.27 6.27
CA ILE A 320 -14.83 16.17 5.41
C ILE A 320 -13.48 15.55 5.07
N LEU A 321 -13.25 15.36 3.79
CA LEU A 321 -11.96 14.90 3.29
C LEU A 321 -11.02 16.08 3.05
N GLN A 322 -9.82 15.98 3.61
CA GLN A 322 -8.79 16.99 3.53
C GLN A 322 -7.44 16.37 3.24
N ILE A 323 -6.57 17.09 2.56
CA ILE A 323 -5.19 16.67 2.36
C ILE A 323 -4.45 16.73 3.70
N SER A 324 -4.03 15.57 4.21
CA SER A 324 -3.18 15.45 5.40
C SER A 324 -1.72 15.73 5.07
N MET A 325 -1.26 15.12 3.98
CA MET A 325 0.06 15.36 3.40
C MET A 325 -0.10 15.47 1.88
N TYR A 326 0.51 16.49 1.29
CA TYR A 326 0.35 16.72 -0.14
C TYR A 326 0.86 15.53 -0.97
N GLU A 327 2.02 15.00 -0.62
CA GLU A 327 2.61 13.83 -1.26
C GLU A 327 3.46 13.04 -0.26
N ALA A 328 3.48 11.72 -0.42
CA ALA A 328 4.44 10.83 0.21
C ALA A 328 5.31 10.17 -0.89
N PRO A 329 6.37 10.86 -1.35
CA PRO A 329 7.18 10.41 -2.48
C PRO A 329 7.94 9.12 -2.17
N PHE A 330 8.29 8.91 -0.90
CA PHE A 330 9.04 7.75 -0.42
C PHE A 330 8.24 6.44 -0.40
N CYS A 331 6.91 6.49 -0.51
CA CYS A 331 6.06 5.29 -0.52
C CYS A 331 4.85 5.40 -1.45
N CYS A 332 3.90 6.28 -1.15
CA CYS A 332 2.56 6.28 -1.75
C CYS A 332 2.58 6.57 -3.24
N THR A 333 3.40 7.52 -3.70
CA THR A 333 3.51 7.88 -5.11
C THR A 333 3.96 6.70 -5.97
N MET A 334 4.93 5.92 -5.49
CA MET A 334 5.42 4.73 -6.16
C MET A 334 4.38 3.60 -6.14
N ARG A 335 3.75 3.38 -4.98
CA ARG A 335 2.72 2.34 -4.83
C ARG A 335 1.48 2.61 -5.67
N TYR A 336 1.19 3.88 -5.96
CA TYR A 336 0.06 4.27 -6.81
C TYR A 336 0.13 3.60 -8.19
N ALA A 337 1.33 3.40 -8.75
CA ALA A 337 1.55 2.70 -10.01
C ALA A 337 0.99 1.26 -10.02
N GLU A 338 1.04 0.55 -8.89
CA GLU A 338 0.47 -0.81 -8.78
C GLU A 338 -1.07 -0.79 -8.82
N GLY A 339 -1.69 0.21 -8.19
CA GLY A 339 -3.14 0.44 -8.30
C GLY A 339 -3.58 0.78 -9.73
N LEU A 340 -2.80 1.60 -10.43
CA LEU A 340 -3.03 1.94 -11.84
C LEU A 340 -2.91 0.71 -12.74
N LYS A 341 -1.87 -0.11 -12.55
CA LYS A 341 -1.69 -1.36 -13.29
C LYS A 341 -2.87 -2.31 -13.05
N CYS A 342 -3.32 -2.45 -11.80
CA CYS A 342 -4.50 -3.25 -11.49
C CYS A 342 -5.74 -2.80 -12.28
N ALA A 343 -6.02 -1.50 -12.32
CA ALA A 343 -7.13 -0.95 -13.08
C ALA A 343 -6.94 -1.01 -14.61
N PHE A 344 -5.70 -0.93 -15.07
CA PHE A 344 -5.35 -1.07 -16.50
C PHE A 344 -5.63 -2.48 -17.01
N GLU A 345 -5.22 -3.49 -16.25
CA GLU A 345 -5.40 -4.91 -16.59
C GLU A 345 -6.84 -5.42 -16.38
N ASN A 346 -7.66 -4.71 -15.60
CA ASN A 346 -9.00 -5.13 -15.21
C ASN A 346 -10.02 -4.01 -15.49
N SER A 347 -10.43 -3.87 -16.76
CA SER A 347 -11.31 -2.78 -17.23
C SER A 347 -12.63 -2.71 -16.45
N PHE A 348 -13.16 -3.84 -15.99
CA PHE A 348 -14.39 -3.89 -15.20
C PHE A 348 -14.37 -3.06 -13.91
N ILE A 349 -13.17 -2.66 -13.43
CA ILE A 349 -13.02 -1.76 -12.26
C ILE A 349 -13.40 -0.32 -12.66
N THR A 350 -13.03 0.07 -13.87
CA THR A 350 -13.16 1.43 -14.38
C THR A 350 -14.37 1.62 -15.26
N ASP A 351 -15.08 0.55 -15.64
CA ASP A 351 -16.28 0.61 -16.44
C ASP A 351 -17.35 1.44 -15.71
N GLU A 352 -17.99 2.34 -16.42
CA GLU A 352 -19.10 3.10 -15.88
C GLU A 352 -20.31 2.17 -15.70
N THR A 353 -20.83 2.15 -14.49
CA THR A 353 -22.10 1.48 -14.18
C THR A 353 -23.27 2.40 -14.53
N GLU A 354 -24.47 1.83 -14.68
CA GLU A 354 -25.68 2.60 -14.99
C GLU A 354 -25.82 3.83 -14.07
N GLU A 355 -26.16 4.97 -14.65
CA GLU A 355 -26.25 6.25 -13.97
C GLU A 355 -27.49 6.37 -13.05
N ASN A 356 -27.68 5.41 -12.16
CA ASN A 356 -28.72 5.47 -11.15
C ASN A 356 -28.18 6.10 -9.87
N ILE A 357 -28.92 7.05 -9.31
CA ILE A 357 -28.60 7.60 -7.98
C ILE A 357 -29.06 6.61 -6.92
N GLU A 358 -28.11 6.11 -6.13
CA GLU A 358 -28.36 5.21 -5.00
C GLU A 358 -27.98 5.93 -3.70
N LYS A 359 -28.82 5.83 -2.67
CA LYS A 359 -28.48 6.25 -1.31
C LYS A 359 -28.16 5.02 -0.49
N ASP A 360 -27.03 4.99 0.18
CA ASP A 360 -26.65 3.87 1.03
C ASP A 360 -27.16 4.02 2.48
N ALA A 361 -26.88 2.99 3.30
CA ALA A 361 -27.31 2.95 4.71
C ALA A 361 -26.64 4.04 5.58
N PHE A 362 -25.54 4.62 5.13
CA PHE A 362 -24.83 5.70 5.83
C PHE A 362 -25.28 7.10 5.37
N GLY A 363 -26.27 7.17 4.46
CA GLY A 363 -26.79 8.41 3.93
C GLY A 363 -25.99 9.00 2.76
N ARG A 364 -24.97 8.28 2.26
CA ARG A 364 -24.17 8.73 1.11
C ARG A 364 -24.91 8.50 -0.18
N TYR A 365 -24.75 9.43 -1.13
CA TYR A 365 -25.33 9.32 -2.47
C TYR A 365 -24.25 8.91 -3.47
N PHE A 366 -24.58 7.97 -4.33
CA PHE A 366 -23.72 7.51 -5.41
C PHE A 366 -24.43 7.66 -6.74
N LEU A 367 -23.68 8.07 -7.75
CA LEU A 367 -24.05 7.95 -9.16
C LEU A 367 -23.31 6.74 -9.73
N GLY A 368 -24.00 5.62 -9.88
CA GLY A 368 -23.34 4.33 -10.09
C GLY A 368 -22.43 3.97 -8.90
N ASP A 369 -21.13 3.83 -9.14
CA ASP A 369 -20.14 3.56 -8.09
C ASP A 369 -19.38 4.82 -7.62
N LYS A 370 -19.67 5.99 -8.19
CA LYS A 370 -19.03 7.26 -7.85
C LYS A 370 -19.79 7.96 -6.73
N LEU A 371 -19.10 8.24 -5.63
CA LEU A 371 -19.64 9.01 -4.52
C LEU A 371 -19.91 10.45 -4.96
N LEU A 372 -21.12 10.94 -4.71
CA LEU A 372 -21.46 12.33 -4.98
C LEU A 372 -20.78 13.23 -3.95
N VAL A 373 -19.90 14.09 -4.45
CA VAL A 373 -19.13 15.03 -3.63
C VAL A 373 -19.19 16.41 -4.28
N GLU A 374 -19.13 17.45 -3.49
CA GLU A 374 -18.90 18.79 -3.97
C GLU A 374 -17.42 19.16 -3.79
N ASP A 375 -16.77 19.57 -4.86
CA ASP A 375 -15.43 20.12 -4.81
C ASP A 375 -15.53 21.64 -4.66
N VAL A 376 -14.98 22.19 -3.59
CA VAL A 376 -14.91 23.62 -3.36
C VAL A 376 -13.45 24.05 -3.39
N ASP A 377 -13.12 24.96 -4.32
CA ASP A 377 -11.82 25.59 -4.35
C ASP A 377 -11.75 26.69 -3.28
N VAL A 378 -10.87 26.53 -2.32
CA VAL A 378 -10.64 27.53 -1.26
C VAL A 378 -9.25 28.13 -1.40
N GLN A 379 -9.19 29.44 -1.31
CA GLN A 379 -7.92 30.15 -1.33
C GLN A 379 -7.35 30.24 0.09
N TYR A 380 -6.11 29.81 0.25
CA TYR A 380 -5.36 29.89 1.49
C TYR A 380 -4.87 31.32 1.74
N PRO A 381 -4.84 31.90 2.96
CA PRO A 381 -4.90 31.28 4.27
C PRO A 381 -6.28 31.29 4.94
N ASP A 382 -7.32 31.73 4.30
CA ASP A 382 -8.59 31.96 5.00
C ASP A 382 -9.45 30.72 5.18
N ALA A 383 -9.54 30.23 6.41
CA ALA A 383 -10.42 29.12 6.76
C ALA A 383 -11.87 29.58 6.65
N THR A 384 -12.57 29.10 5.66
CA THR A 384 -13.97 29.40 5.50
C THR A 384 -14.78 28.16 5.86
N VAL A 385 -15.76 28.34 6.71
CA VAL A 385 -16.73 27.29 7.03
C VAL A 385 -17.96 27.54 6.18
N TYR A 386 -18.34 26.57 5.39
CA TYR A 386 -19.57 26.60 4.61
C TYR A 386 -20.55 25.62 5.21
N THR A 387 -21.82 25.93 5.12
CA THR A 387 -22.89 24.98 5.44
C THR A 387 -23.74 24.80 4.20
N VAL A 388 -23.78 23.55 3.70
CA VAL A 388 -24.65 23.17 2.60
C VAL A 388 -25.53 22.04 3.11
N ASP A 389 -26.85 22.26 3.11
CA ASP A 389 -27.85 21.28 3.57
C ASP A 389 -27.57 20.62 4.92
N GLY A 390 -27.02 21.38 5.89
CA GLY A 390 -26.68 20.90 7.22
C GLY A 390 -25.28 20.30 7.37
N LEU A 391 -24.52 20.15 6.28
CA LEU A 391 -23.12 19.74 6.30
C LEU A 391 -22.21 20.93 6.48
N ARG A 392 -21.26 20.80 7.39
CA ARG A 392 -20.23 21.82 7.61
C ARG A 392 -18.96 21.46 6.86
N LEU A 393 -18.58 22.38 6.00
CA LEU A 393 -17.30 22.35 5.32
C LEU A 393 -16.29 23.15 6.08
N ILE A 394 -15.21 22.51 6.41
CA ILE A 394 -14.09 23.16 7.06
C ILE A 394 -12.87 23.03 6.16
N ARG A 395 -12.35 24.15 5.83
CA ARG A 395 -11.09 24.28 5.19
C ARG A 395 -9.94 23.88 6.06
N ILE A 396 -8.89 23.32 5.44
CA ILE A 396 -7.65 23.06 6.09
C ILE A 396 -6.48 23.57 5.34
N PRO A 397 -5.84 24.39 5.98
CA PRO A 397 -4.56 24.79 5.56
C PRO A 397 -3.48 24.02 6.25
N THR A 398 -2.59 23.50 5.50
CA THR A 398 -1.37 22.98 6.05
C THR A 398 -0.23 23.66 5.34
N GLY A 399 0.35 24.67 5.94
CA GLY A 399 1.69 25.15 5.65
C GLY A 399 2.08 25.55 4.22
N ILE A 400 1.18 25.44 3.24
CA ILE A 400 1.47 25.82 1.85
C ILE A 400 0.86 27.18 1.60
N SER A 401 1.68 28.21 1.71
CA SER A 401 1.27 29.59 1.41
C SER A 401 0.96 29.75 -0.08
N ASN A 402 -0.14 30.38 -0.41
CA ASN A 402 -0.57 30.78 -1.76
C ASN A 402 -1.04 29.67 -2.70
N THR A 403 -1.46 28.52 -2.22
CA THR A 403 -2.00 27.45 -3.04
C THR A 403 -3.51 27.34 -2.88
N LYS A 404 -4.23 27.12 -3.97
CA LYS A 404 -5.65 26.76 -3.93
C LYS A 404 -5.78 25.35 -3.37
N ALA A 405 -6.52 25.19 -2.27
CA ALA A 405 -6.89 23.87 -1.78
C ALA A 405 -8.27 23.49 -2.30
N ARG A 406 -8.42 22.25 -2.74
CA ARG A 406 -9.70 21.71 -3.12
C ARG A 406 -10.25 20.87 -1.96
N LEU A 407 -11.43 21.25 -1.48
CA LEU A 407 -12.16 20.48 -0.47
C LEU A 407 -13.22 19.64 -1.16
N ARG A 408 -13.45 18.44 -0.66
CA ARG A 408 -14.52 17.57 -1.11
C ARG A 408 -15.54 17.40 -0.01
N ILE A 409 -16.79 17.66 -0.36
CA ILE A 409 -17.93 17.46 0.51
C ILE A 409 -18.60 16.17 0.12
N ILE A 410 -18.92 15.38 1.11
CA ILE A 410 -19.62 14.12 0.95
C ILE A 410 -21.03 14.33 1.47
N PHE A 411 -21.99 14.21 0.59
CA PHE A 411 -23.41 14.36 0.89
C PHE A 411 -23.98 13.06 1.44
#